data_211a0f96a0207c04caaae26773d25d50
#
_entry.id   211a0f96a0207c04caaae26773d25d50
#
_cell.length_a   1.000
_cell.length_b   1.000
_cell.length_c   1.000
_cell.angle_alpha   90.00
_cell.angle_beta   90.00
_cell.angle_gamma   90.00
#
_symmetry.space_group_name_H-M   'P 1'
#
loop_
_entity.id
_entity.type
_entity.pdbx_description
1 polymer ?
#
loop_
_entity_poly.entity_id
_entity_poly.type
_entity_poly.pdbx_seq_one_letter_code
_entity_poly.pdbx_strand_id
1 'polypeptide(L)'
;GTKGDTVAAYQEYLRRFIQVVKPGLISYDHYHFRKTSDGDQYFLNLALIREAALKAGLPFLNIIQACDSPSEGWRGPNEHEIRWLIFTSLAYGAHGIGHFRYDVGLCKDADSPNALYWPVTRMNRDFLAIATELRSLASLGAYHCGKVPTGGMALPKDSRFKLESPPQEILLGCFGKPSRRPTHVVVVNLDYKGATTTTVTGPGPLEVFHAPTRTWSKASGRNRVELDLPPGGGALIRLKK
;
A
#
# COMPACT_ATOMS: atom_id res chain seq x y z
N GLY A 1 19.59 -21.51 -7.39
CA GLY A 1 19.59 -20.35 -8.27
C GLY A 1 19.97 -19.07 -7.51
N THR A 2 20.59 -18.12 -8.18
CA THR A 2 20.84 -16.80 -7.60
C THR A 2 19.53 -16.03 -7.47
N LYS A 3 19.43 -15.04 -6.54
CA LYS A 3 18.22 -14.19 -6.39
C LYS A 3 17.79 -13.53 -7.72
N GLY A 4 18.73 -13.21 -8.60
CA GLY A 4 18.46 -12.64 -9.92
C GLY A 4 17.73 -13.60 -10.86
N ASP A 5 18.10 -14.87 -10.85
CA ASP A 5 17.43 -15.88 -11.68
C ASP A 5 15.98 -16.09 -11.25
N THR A 6 15.71 -16.02 -9.93
CA THR A 6 14.35 -16.15 -9.38
C THR A 6 13.48 -14.96 -9.79
N VAL A 7 14.00 -13.73 -9.75
CA VAL A 7 13.28 -12.52 -10.18
C VAL A 7 12.96 -12.59 -11.68
N ALA A 8 13.96 -12.92 -12.52
CA ALA A 8 13.78 -13.05 -13.96
C ALA A 8 12.75 -14.14 -14.31
N ALA A 9 12.82 -15.28 -13.63
CA ALA A 9 11.86 -16.38 -13.81
C ALA A 9 10.43 -15.95 -13.44
N TYR A 10 10.26 -15.18 -12.36
CA TYR A 10 8.95 -14.70 -11.94
C TYR A 10 8.41 -13.62 -12.90
N GLN A 11 9.27 -12.71 -13.38
CA GLN A 11 8.88 -11.74 -14.40
C GLN A 11 8.44 -12.44 -15.70
N GLU A 12 9.14 -13.48 -16.14
CA GLU A 12 8.76 -14.28 -17.31
C GLU A 12 7.45 -15.03 -17.08
N TYR A 13 7.23 -15.59 -15.89
CA TYR A 13 5.96 -16.19 -15.50
C TYR A 13 4.81 -15.20 -15.64
N LEU A 14 4.94 -14.00 -15.07
CA LEU A 14 3.91 -12.95 -15.15
C LEU A 14 3.64 -12.54 -16.59
N ARG A 15 4.70 -12.38 -17.40
CA ARG A 15 4.58 -12.05 -18.80
C ARG A 15 3.78 -13.12 -19.56
N ARG A 16 4.12 -14.41 -19.38
CA ARG A 16 3.41 -15.53 -20.01
C ARG A 16 2.00 -15.66 -19.52
N PHE A 17 1.76 -15.52 -18.22
CA PHE A 17 0.43 -15.54 -17.63
C PHE A 17 -0.49 -14.49 -18.31
N ILE A 18 -0.02 -13.25 -18.41
CA ILE A 18 -0.78 -12.17 -19.05
C ILE A 18 -1.02 -12.47 -20.53
N GLN A 19 0.00 -12.96 -21.23
CA GLN A 19 -0.09 -13.22 -22.67
C GLN A 19 -1.03 -14.38 -23.02
N VAL A 20 -1.00 -15.47 -22.23
CA VAL A 20 -1.74 -16.71 -22.50
C VAL A 20 -3.13 -16.66 -21.92
N VAL A 21 -3.25 -16.28 -20.65
CA VAL A 21 -4.56 -16.27 -19.94
C VAL A 21 -5.37 -15.04 -20.33
N LYS A 22 -4.73 -13.93 -20.70
CA LYS A 22 -5.40 -12.63 -21.01
C LYS A 22 -6.38 -12.21 -19.90
N PRO A 23 -5.92 -12.13 -18.64
CA PRO A 23 -6.79 -11.85 -17.51
C PRO A 23 -7.32 -10.42 -17.58
N GLY A 24 -8.51 -10.19 -17.01
CA GLY A 24 -9.03 -8.84 -16.79
C GLY A 24 -8.48 -8.16 -15.53
N LEU A 25 -7.82 -8.92 -14.66
CA LEU A 25 -7.25 -8.50 -13.37
C LEU A 25 -6.09 -9.41 -13.01
N ILE A 26 -5.00 -8.86 -12.47
CA ILE A 26 -3.94 -9.66 -11.85
C ILE A 26 -4.23 -9.75 -10.36
N SER A 27 -4.48 -10.96 -9.86
CA SER A 27 -4.58 -11.25 -8.43
C SER A 27 -3.34 -12.00 -7.99
N TYR A 28 -2.75 -11.59 -6.88
CA TYR A 28 -1.61 -12.29 -6.29
C TYR A 28 -1.72 -12.24 -4.77
N ASP A 29 -0.95 -13.10 -4.12
CA ASP A 29 -0.82 -13.15 -2.66
C ASP A 29 0.64 -13.14 -2.24
N HIS A 30 0.89 -12.55 -1.08
CA HIS A 30 2.18 -12.61 -0.40
C HIS A 30 1.96 -12.52 1.11
N TYR A 31 2.40 -13.55 1.83
CA TYR A 31 2.21 -13.63 3.28
C TYR A 31 3.53 -13.30 3.98
N HIS A 32 3.56 -12.08 4.53
CA HIS A 32 4.75 -11.42 5.04
C HIS A 32 5.12 -11.87 6.46
N PHE A 33 4.11 -12.05 7.32
CA PHE A 33 4.31 -12.23 8.75
C PHE A 33 4.57 -13.70 9.09
N ARG A 34 5.78 -13.99 9.60
CA ARG A 34 6.22 -15.35 9.92
C ARG A 34 6.55 -15.48 11.40
N LYS A 35 6.62 -16.74 11.90
CA LYS A 35 6.91 -17.04 13.32
C LYS A 35 8.33 -16.67 13.74
N THR A 36 9.31 -16.85 12.84
CA THR A 36 10.73 -16.63 13.15
C THR A 36 11.20 -15.21 12.83
N SER A 37 10.84 -14.69 11.67
CA SER A 37 11.13 -13.34 11.22
C SER A 37 10.20 -12.98 10.10
N ASP A 38 9.85 -11.71 9.97
CA ASP A 38 9.04 -11.25 8.85
C ASP A 38 9.82 -11.34 7.54
N GLY A 39 9.11 -11.55 6.43
CA GLY A 39 9.72 -11.75 5.12
C GLY A 39 10.36 -10.46 4.58
N ASP A 40 11.42 -10.58 3.78
CA ASP A 40 12.12 -9.44 3.17
C ASP A 40 11.70 -9.18 1.71
N GLN A 41 10.80 -10.02 1.15
CA GLN A 41 10.42 -9.99 -0.27
C GLN A 41 9.08 -9.28 -0.55
N TYR A 42 8.40 -8.76 0.48
CA TYR A 42 7.08 -8.16 0.33
C TYR A 42 7.05 -7.04 -0.70
N PHE A 43 7.92 -6.05 -0.55
CA PHE A 43 7.96 -4.91 -1.48
C PHE A 43 8.51 -5.28 -2.86
N LEU A 44 9.39 -6.29 -2.95
CA LEU A 44 9.85 -6.80 -4.23
C LEU A 44 8.69 -7.41 -5.03
N ASN A 45 7.90 -8.29 -4.41
CA ASN A 45 6.75 -8.90 -5.07
C ASN A 45 5.71 -7.83 -5.47
N LEU A 46 5.40 -6.91 -4.55
CA LEU A 46 4.45 -5.83 -4.81
C LEU A 46 4.91 -4.93 -5.97
N ALA A 47 6.22 -4.66 -6.08
CA ALA A 47 6.80 -3.90 -7.18
C ALA A 47 6.72 -4.65 -8.52
N LEU A 48 7.03 -5.95 -8.53
CA LEU A 48 6.98 -6.78 -9.73
C LEU A 48 5.55 -6.92 -10.28
N ILE A 49 4.58 -7.14 -9.41
CA ILE A 49 3.15 -7.19 -9.78
C ILE A 49 2.68 -5.83 -10.31
N ARG A 50 3.00 -4.74 -9.61
CA ARG A 50 2.68 -3.39 -10.07
C ARG A 50 3.27 -3.11 -11.46
N GLU A 51 4.53 -3.44 -11.70
CA GLU A 51 5.19 -3.25 -12.98
C GLU A 51 4.50 -4.05 -14.09
N ALA A 52 4.20 -5.33 -13.85
CA ALA A 52 3.50 -6.19 -14.81
C ALA A 52 2.10 -5.67 -15.13
N ALA A 53 1.36 -5.24 -14.12
CA ALA A 53 0.02 -4.68 -14.27
C ALA A 53 0.03 -3.37 -15.07
N LEU A 54 0.94 -2.44 -14.75
CA LEU A 54 1.07 -1.17 -15.48
C LEU A 54 1.46 -1.39 -16.95
N LYS A 55 2.42 -2.28 -17.23
CA LYS A 55 2.83 -2.61 -18.61
C LYS A 55 1.68 -3.21 -19.44
N ALA A 56 0.81 -3.97 -18.78
CA ALA A 56 -0.33 -4.60 -19.45
C ALA A 56 -1.60 -3.73 -19.49
N GLY A 57 -1.62 -2.59 -18.80
CA GLY A 57 -2.80 -1.76 -18.63
C GLY A 57 -3.91 -2.44 -17.81
N LEU A 58 -3.54 -3.34 -16.88
CA LEU A 58 -4.44 -4.14 -16.06
C LEU A 58 -4.50 -3.61 -14.63
N PRO A 59 -5.66 -3.71 -13.96
CA PRO A 59 -5.73 -3.56 -12.53
C PRO A 59 -5.06 -4.75 -11.83
N PHE A 60 -4.62 -4.55 -10.57
CA PHE A 60 -4.20 -5.67 -9.72
C PHE A 60 -4.83 -5.62 -8.34
N LEU A 61 -4.96 -6.80 -7.73
CA LEU A 61 -5.49 -7.04 -6.40
C LEU A 61 -4.44 -7.77 -5.56
N ASN A 62 -4.24 -7.35 -4.33
CA ASN A 62 -3.40 -8.05 -3.36
C ASN A 62 -4.27 -8.83 -2.38
N ILE A 63 -4.06 -10.14 -2.30
CA ILE A 63 -4.64 -10.99 -1.25
C ILE A 63 -3.70 -10.94 -0.06
N ILE A 64 -4.08 -10.17 0.96
CA ILE A 64 -3.26 -9.92 2.14
C ILE A 64 -3.49 -10.99 3.21
N GLN A 65 -2.44 -11.23 4.01
CA GLN A 65 -2.47 -12.14 5.13
C GLN A 65 -3.44 -11.63 6.20
N ALA A 66 -4.39 -12.47 6.63
CA ALA A 66 -5.32 -12.17 7.71
C ALA A 66 -5.41 -13.28 8.75
N CYS A 67 -4.73 -14.41 8.54
CA CYS A 67 -4.72 -15.53 9.47
C CYS A 67 -3.30 -16.04 9.74
N ASP A 68 -3.16 -16.91 10.71
CA ASP A 68 -2.00 -17.77 10.88
C ASP A 68 -2.12 -19.04 10.01
N SER A 69 -0.99 -19.70 9.80
CA SER A 69 -0.90 -21.07 9.30
C SER A 69 0.36 -21.71 9.90
N PRO A 70 0.20 -22.39 11.03
CA PRO A 70 1.33 -22.98 11.74
C PRO A 70 2.16 -23.96 10.92
N SER A 71 1.54 -24.74 10.04
CA SER A 71 2.19 -25.66 9.11
C SER A 71 3.07 -24.96 8.08
N GLU A 72 2.69 -23.76 7.66
CA GLU A 72 3.42 -22.91 6.71
C GLU A 72 4.42 -21.95 7.41
N GLY A 73 4.49 -21.99 8.73
CA GLY A 73 5.34 -21.10 9.51
C GLY A 73 4.85 -19.65 9.58
N TRP A 74 3.57 -19.39 9.27
CA TRP A 74 2.98 -18.05 9.38
C TRP A 74 2.43 -17.81 10.78
N ARG A 75 2.54 -16.57 11.25
CA ARG A 75 1.81 -16.07 12.43
C ARG A 75 0.63 -15.20 11.97
N GLY A 76 -0.41 -15.14 12.78
CA GLY A 76 -1.51 -14.24 12.54
C GLY A 76 -1.05 -12.77 12.67
N PRO A 77 -1.43 -11.89 11.73
CA PRO A 77 -1.16 -10.47 11.86
C PRO A 77 -2.08 -9.83 12.91
N ASN A 78 -1.59 -8.79 13.57
CA ASN A 78 -2.41 -7.93 14.41
C ASN A 78 -3.08 -6.79 13.59
N GLU A 79 -3.87 -5.94 14.26
CA GLU A 79 -4.58 -4.83 13.62
C GLU A 79 -3.64 -3.88 12.87
N HIS A 80 -2.49 -3.52 13.47
CA HIS A 80 -1.54 -2.59 12.87
C HIS A 80 -0.86 -3.16 11.63
N GLU A 81 -0.58 -4.45 11.66
CA GLU A 81 0.03 -5.19 10.55
C GLU A 81 -0.95 -5.35 9.38
N ILE A 82 -2.23 -5.61 9.64
CA ILE A 82 -3.26 -5.60 8.59
C ILE A 82 -3.40 -4.20 8.00
N ARG A 83 -3.40 -3.16 8.83
CA ARG A 83 -3.42 -1.76 8.37
C ARG A 83 -2.24 -1.46 7.45
N TRP A 84 -1.04 -1.88 7.83
CA TRP A 84 0.17 -1.74 7.02
C TRP A 84 0.03 -2.43 5.66
N LEU A 85 -0.47 -3.68 5.61
CA LEU A 85 -0.72 -4.40 4.36
C LEU A 85 -1.72 -3.66 3.46
N ILE A 86 -2.78 -3.10 4.03
CA ILE A 86 -3.80 -2.33 3.31
C ILE A 86 -3.20 -1.07 2.71
N PHE A 87 -2.54 -0.25 3.53
CA PHE A 87 -2.04 1.05 3.07
C PHE A 87 -0.82 0.94 2.15
N THR A 88 0.06 -0.04 2.34
CA THR A 88 1.16 -0.30 1.41
C THR A 88 0.66 -0.80 0.06
N SER A 89 -0.34 -1.68 0.03
CA SER A 89 -1.00 -2.12 -1.21
C SER A 89 -1.60 -0.94 -1.96
N LEU A 90 -2.32 -0.06 -1.24
CA LEU A 90 -2.91 1.14 -1.82
C LEU A 90 -1.85 2.09 -2.39
N ALA A 91 -0.77 2.36 -1.64
CA ALA A 91 0.30 3.24 -2.08
C ALA A 91 1.03 2.71 -3.34
N TYR A 92 1.11 1.40 -3.49
CA TYR A 92 1.63 0.76 -4.71
C TYR A 92 0.62 0.73 -5.86
N GLY A 93 -0.62 1.20 -5.64
CA GLY A 93 -1.63 1.31 -6.68
C GLY A 93 -2.49 0.06 -6.86
N ALA A 94 -2.61 -0.78 -5.83
CA ALA A 94 -3.57 -1.88 -5.86
C ALA A 94 -5.00 -1.34 -6.02
N HIS A 95 -5.76 -1.96 -6.91
CA HIS A 95 -7.15 -1.61 -7.19
C HIS A 95 -8.13 -2.30 -6.24
N GLY A 96 -7.66 -3.30 -5.50
CA GLY A 96 -8.43 -4.03 -4.52
C GLY A 96 -7.54 -4.82 -3.57
N ILE A 97 -8.14 -5.26 -2.48
CA ILE A 97 -7.53 -6.17 -1.50
C ILE A 97 -8.49 -7.33 -1.22
N GLY A 98 -7.95 -8.52 -1.00
CA GLY A 98 -8.64 -9.66 -0.43
C GLY A 98 -8.00 -10.05 0.90
N HIS A 99 -8.73 -10.72 1.78
CA HIS A 99 -8.21 -11.18 3.06
C HIS A 99 -8.09 -12.70 3.07
N PHE A 100 -6.91 -13.22 3.29
CA PHE A 100 -6.67 -14.65 3.42
C PHE A 100 -6.44 -15.03 4.88
N ARG A 101 -7.33 -15.73 5.53
CA ARG A 101 -8.68 -16.22 5.21
C ARG A 101 -9.70 -15.53 6.11
N TYR A 102 -10.90 -15.30 5.61
CA TYR A 102 -12.00 -14.70 6.38
C TYR A 102 -12.43 -15.61 7.54
N ASP A 103 -12.67 -16.88 7.25
CA ASP A 103 -13.26 -17.88 8.15
C ASP A 103 -12.42 -18.19 9.41
N VAL A 104 -11.12 -17.99 9.38
CA VAL A 104 -10.21 -18.24 10.52
C VAL A 104 -9.40 -17.01 10.92
N GLY A 105 -9.31 -16.00 10.06
CA GLY A 105 -8.54 -14.78 10.31
C GLY A 105 -9.36 -13.66 10.92
N LEU A 106 -10.62 -13.52 10.50
CA LEU A 106 -11.53 -12.45 10.94
C LEU A 106 -12.71 -12.98 11.73
N CYS A 107 -12.96 -14.28 11.69
CA CYS A 107 -14.01 -14.96 12.45
C CYS A 107 -13.42 -16.12 13.27
N LYS A 108 -14.11 -16.55 14.30
CA LYS A 108 -13.82 -17.78 15.04
C LYS A 108 -14.52 -18.98 14.38
N ASP A 109 -15.69 -18.72 13.84
CA ASP A 109 -16.53 -19.60 13.05
C ASP A 109 -17.37 -18.74 12.07
N ALA A 110 -18.28 -19.35 11.29
CA ALA A 110 -19.05 -18.66 10.25
C ALA A 110 -19.82 -17.44 10.77
N ASP A 111 -20.26 -17.47 12.04
CA ASP A 111 -21.18 -16.47 12.60
C ASP A 111 -20.57 -15.63 13.73
N SER A 112 -19.33 -15.93 14.13
CA SER A 112 -18.69 -15.31 15.31
C SER A 112 -17.46 -14.49 14.93
N PRO A 113 -17.60 -13.15 14.78
CA PRO A 113 -16.47 -12.26 14.56
C PRO A 113 -15.41 -12.39 15.66
N ASN A 114 -14.13 -12.37 15.28
CA ASN A 114 -13.04 -12.26 16.24
C ASN A 114 -12.67 -10.78 16.50
N ALA A 115 -11.64 -10.53 17.31
CA ALA A 115 -11.21 -9.18 17.69
C ALA A 115 -10.78 -8.31 16.49
N LEU A 116 -10.32 -8.91 15.39
CA LEU A 116 -9.87 -8.19 14.19
C LEU A 116 -11.00 -7.78 13.25
N TYR A 117 -12.16 -8.41 13.34
CA TYR A 117 -13.27 -8.18 12.43
C TYR A 117 -13.69 -6.71 12.31
N TRP A 118 -13.97 -6.07 13.45
CA TRP A 118 -14.44 -4.68 13.45
C TRP A 118 -13.35 -3.67 13.08
N PRO A 119 -12.11 -3.78 13.59
CA PRO A 119 -11.00 -2.97 13.07
C PRO A 119 -10.82 -3.08 11.55
N VAL A 120 -10.79 -4.30 11.01
CA VAL A 120 -10.62 -4.53 9.56
C VAL A 120 -11.82 -4.01 8.77
N THR A 121 -13.03 -4.13 9.29
CA THR A 121 -14.24 -3.54 8.67
C THR A 121 -14.09 -2.02 8.52
N ARG A 122 -13.58 -1.32 9.55
CA ARG A 122 -13.31 0.13 9.46
C ARG A 122 -12.23 0.43 8.43
N MET A 123 -11.12 -0.30 8.47
CA MET A 123 -10.04 -0.13 7.49
C MET A 123 -10.48 -0.35 6.04
N ASN A 124 -11.34 -1.35 5.79
CA ASN A 124 -11.92 -1.60 4.47
C ASN A 124 -12.79 -0.43 4.00
N ARG A 125 -13.57 0.21 4.89
CA ARG A 125 -14.34 1.41 4.54
C ARG A 125 -13.43 2.58 4.19
N ASP A 126 -12.35 2.79 4.95
CA ASP A 126 -11.37 3.84 4.68
C ASP A 126 -10.63 3.57 3.36
N PHE A 127 -10.21 2.33 3.12
CA PHE A 127 -9.62 1.92 1.84
C PHE A 127 -10.55 2.22 0.68
N LEU A 128 -11.82 1.82 0.75
CA LEU A 128 -12.80 2.07 -0.32
C LEU A 128 -13.05 3.57 -0.54
N ALA A 129 -13.08 4.38 0.52
CA ALA A 129 -13.23 5.81 0.41
C ALA A 129 -12.03 6.44 -0.33
N ILE A 130 -10.80 6.08 0.05
CA ILE A 130 -9.58 6.57 -0.60
C ILE A 130 -9.47 6.04 -2.04
N ALA A 131 -9.74 4.75 -2.27
CA ALA A 131 -9.71 4.15 -3.61
C ALA A 131 -10.70 4.83 -4.56
N THR A 132 -11.87 5.27 -4.06
CA THR A 132 -12.85 6.02 -4.84
C THR A 132 -12.30 7.36 -5.31
N GLU A 133 -11.54 8.09 -4.48
CA GLU A 133 -10.86 9.33 -4.86
C GLU A 133 -9.77 9.08 -5.91
N LEU A 134 -9.10 7.95 -5.85
CA LEU A 134 -7.98 7.60 -6.73
C LEU A 134 -8.40 6.91 -8.04
N ARG A 135 -9.64 6.42 -8.17
CA ARG A 135 -10.09 5.55 -9.29
C ARG A 135 -9.87 6.11 -10.69
N SER A 136 -9.86 7.44 -10.84
CA SER A 136 -9.65 8.13 -12.13
C SER A 136 -8.18 8.51 -12.38
N LEU A 137 -7.29 8.12 -11.48
CA LEU A 137 -5.88 8.45 -11.51
C LEU A 137 -5.04 7.18 -11.72
N ALA A 138 -3.89 7.34 -12.36
CA ALA A 138 -2.90 6.28 -12.47
C ALA A 138 -1.91 6.36 -11.31
N SER A 139 -1.40 5.20 -10.87
CA SER A 139 -0.25 5.11 -9.96
C SER A 139 1.02 5.48 -10.75
N LEU A 140 1.62 6.63 -10.43
CA LEU A 140 2.80 7.17 -11.11
C LEU A 140 4.11 6.77 -10.45
N GLY A 141 4.08 6.31 -9.20
CA GLY A 141 5.26 5.86 -8.48
C GLY A 141 4.94 5.49 -7.03
N ALA A 142 5.76 4.62 -6.47
CA ALA A 142 5.77 4.28 -5.05
C ALA A 142 7.21 4.41 -4.56
N TYR A 143 7.46 5.32 -3.63
CA TYR A 143 8.80 5.73 -3.23
C TYR A 143 8.99 5.62 -1.73
N HIS A 144 10.10 4.99 -1.33
CA HIS A 144 10.49 4.84 0.07
C HIS A 144 11.40 6.00 0.51
N CYS A 145 11.09 6.55 1.68
CA CYS A 145 11.92 7.49 2.40
C CYS A 145 12.52 6.77 3.62
N GLY A 146 13.76 7.10 3.97
CA GLY A 146 14.52 6.34 4.96
C GLY A 146 15.13 5.08 4.36
N LYS A 147 14.94 3.93 4.99
CA LYS A 147 15.44 2.65 4.49
C LYS A 147 14.64 2.20 3.25
N VAL A 148 15.34 1.97 2.15
CA VAL A 148 14.74 1.43 0.92
C VAL A 148 14.80 -0.09 0.97
N PRO A 149 13.67 -0.80 0.98
CA PRO A 149 13.64 -2.25 1.01
C PRO A 149 13.99 -2.86 -0.35
N THR A 150 14.26 -4.17 -0.38
CA THR A 150 14.46 -4.92 -1.64
C THR A 150 13.26 -4.71 -2.57
N GLY A 151 13.53 -4.31 -3.81
CA GLY A 151 12.50 -3.99 -4.83
C GLY A 151 11.86 -2.61 -4.69
N GLY A 152 12.13 -1.87 -3.62
CA GLY A 152 11.67 -0.51 -3.44
C GLY A 152 12.48 0.50 -4.26
N MET A 153 11.91 1.69 -4.44
CA MET A 153 12.57 2.84 -5.06
C MET A 153 12.68 3.98 -4.06
N ALA A 154 13.85 4.65 -4.03
CA ALA A 154 14.03 5.86 -3.23
C ALA A 154 13.23 7.03 -3.82
N LEU A 155 12.82 7.98 -2.96
CA LEU A 155 12.15 9.19 -3.41
C LEU A 155 13.08 10.03 -4.31
N PRO A 156 12.69 10.36 -5.56
CA PRO A 156 13.47 11.21 -6.44
C PRO A 156 13.68 12.63 -5.84
N LYS A 157 14.86 13.20 -6.07
CA LYS A 157 15.21 14.56 -5.59
C LYS A 157 14.25 15.64 -6.12
N ASP A 158 13.74 15.47 -7.34
CA ASP A 158 12.78 16.35 -8.01
C ASP A 158 11.32 15.97 -7.77
N SER A 159 11.06 15.07 -6.81
CA SER A 159 9.70 14.67 -6.45
C SER A 159 8.85 15.88 -6.10
N ARG A 160 7.59 15.85 -6.56
CA ARG A 160 6.61 16.91 -6.33
C ARG A 160 6.14 16.99 -4.88
N PHE A 161 6.06 15.85 -4.21
CA PHE A 161 5.80 15.72 -2.79
C PHE A 161 7.09 15.32 -2.10
N LYS A 162 7.42 15.96 -0.97
CA LYS A 162 8.64 15.73 -0.20
C LYS A 162 8.32 15.64 1.28
N LEU A 163 9.23 15.07 2.06
CA LEU A 163 9.19 15.10 3.51
C LEU A 163 10.15 16.19 4.02
N GLU A 164 9.74 16.96 5.03
CA GLU A 164 10.61 17.97 5.66
C GLU A 164 11.53 17.40 6.74
N SER A 165 11.12 16.34 7.39
CA SER A 165 11.83 15.76 8.54
C SER A 165 12.88 14.73 8.12
N PRO A 166 13.86 14.41 9.02
CA PRO A 166 14.86 13.39 8.75
C PRO A 166 14.23 12.05 8.39
N PRO A 167 15.00 11.11 7.82
CA PRO A 167 14.47 9.92 7.18
C PRO A 167 13.72 9.03 8.17
N GLN A 168 12.40 9.17 8.17
CA GLN A 168 11.49 8.21 8.77
C GLN A 168 11.17 7.16 7.71
N GLU A 169 10.83 5.95 8.13
CA GLU A 169 10.40 4.90 7.22
C GLU A 169 8.97 5.19 6.72
N ILE A 170 8.88 6.04 5.70
CA ILE A 170 7.64 6.48 5.06
C ILE A 170 7.61 6.00 3.61
N LEU A 171 6.44 5.54 3.16
CA LEU A 171 6.17 5.25 1.77
C LEU A 171 5.26 6.33 1.18
N LEU A 172 5.63 6.85 0.02
CA LEU A 172 4.84 7.80 -0.77
C LEU A 172 4.32 7.14 -2.05
N GLY A 173 3.02 6.83 -2.10
CA GLY A 173 2.35 6.39 -3.31
C GLY A 173 1.81 7.59 -4.09
N CYS A 174 2.39 7.88 -5.26
CA CYS A 174 2.07 9.05 -6.06
C CYS A 174 1.05 8.73 -7.16
N PHE A 175 0.00 9.57 -7.28
CA PHE A 175 -1.09 9.37 -8.23
C PHE A 175 -1.36 10.65 -9.03
N GLY A 176 -1.78 10.47 -10.28
CA GLY A 176 -2.11 11.57 -11.17
C GLY A 176 -2.67 11.07 -12.51
N LYS A 177 -2.94 11.99 -13.43
CA LYS A 177 -3.28 11.61 -14.80
C LYS A 177 -2.06 11.00 -15.49
N PRO A 178 -2.23 9.99 -16.36
CA PRO A 178 -1.13 9.41 -17.13
C PRO A 178 -0.30 10.51 -17.81
N SER A 179 1.02 10.34 -17.84
CA SER A 179 1.98 11.27 -18.44
C SER A 179 1.98 12.69 -17.87
N ARG A 180 1.38 12.89 -16.69
CA ARG A 180 1.38 14.17 -15.96
C ARG A 180 2.10 14.01 -14.62
N ARG A 181 2.44 15.15 -13.99
CA ARG A 181 3.00 15.15 -12.63
C ARG A 181 1.95 14.73 -11.62
N PRO A 182 2.31 14.04 -10.52
CA PRO A 182 1.37 13.60 -9.51
C PRO A 182 0.63 14.79 -8.88
N THR A 183 -0.65 14.59 -8.62
CA THR A 183 -1.54 15.55 -7.95
C THR A 183 -2.01 15.05 -6.59
N HIS A 184 -1.89 13.74 -6.35
CA HIS A 184 -2.27 13.08 -5.11
C HIS A 184 -1.12 12.22 -4.61
N VAL A 185 -1.03 12.05 -3.30
CA VAL A 185 -0.06 11.17 -2.65
C VAL A 185 -0.73 10.44 -1.48
N VAL A 186 -0.56 9.13 -1.44
CA VAL A 186 -0.83 8.30 -0.26
C VAL A 186 0.45 8.23 0.54
N VAL A 187 0.41 8.70 1.78
CA VAL A 187 1.54 8.71 2.73
C VAL A 187 1.34 7.59 3.72
N VAL A 188 2.30 6.70 3.88
CA VAL A 188 2.17 5.52 4.75
C VAL A 188 3.31 5.44 5.74
N ASN A 189 2.98 5.28 7.01
CA ASN A 189 3.93 4.90 8.06
C ASN A 189 4.32 3.43 7.89
N LEU A 190 5.58 3.17 7.57
CA LEU A 190 6.07 1.80 7.39
C LEU A 190 6.38 1.10 8.72
N ASP A 191 6.49 1.84 9.82
CA ASP A 191 6.56 1.25 11.16
C ASP A 191 5.16 0.84 11.63
N TYR A 192 4.89 -0.47 11.62
CA TYR A 192 3.65 -1.03 12.15
C TYR A 192 3.69 -1.28 13.67
N LYS A 193 4.79 -0.88 14.35
CA LYS A 193 4.94 -0.99 15.82
C LYS A 193 4.75 0.34 16.52
N GLY A 194 5.12 1.44 15.86
CA GLY A 194 5.08 2.79 16.40
C GLY A 194 4.29 3.78 15.54
N ALA A 195 3.63 4.72 16.19
CA ALA A 195 3.07 5.90 15.51
C ALA A 195 4.19 6.86 15.13
N THR A 196 3.96 7.68 14.11
CA THR A 196 4.91 8.71 13.67
C THR A 196 4.21 9.99 13.27
N THR A 197 4.83 11.13 13.54
CA THR A 197 4.42 12.43 12.99
C THR A 197 5.37 12.79 11.86
N THR A 198 4.85 13.15 10.71
CA THR A 198 5.64 13.54 9.54
C THR A 198 5.04 14.75 8.85
N THR A 199 5.89 15.59 8.25
CA THR A 199 5.46 16.74 7.47
C THR A 199 5.70 16.51 5.99
N VAL A 200 4.64 16.59 5.21
CA VAL A 200 4.67 16.51 3.74
C VAL A 200 4.58 17.91 3.16
N THR A 201 5.42 18.19 2.17
CA THR A 201 5.36 19.43 1.38
C THR A 201 5.01 19.15 -0.07
N GLY A 202 4.40 20.14 -0.71
CA GLY A 202 4.05 20.13 -2.12
C GLY A 202 4.27 21.48 -2.79
N PRO A 203 4.10 21.59 -4.11
CA PRO A 203 4.35 22.82 -4.87
C PRO A 203 3.25 23.88 -4.74
N GLY A 204 2.23 23.65 -3.94
CA GLY A 204 1.10 24.56 -3.74
C GLY A 204 0.20 24.11 -2.59
N PRO A 205 -0.97 24.73 -2.42
CA PRO A 205 -1.89 24.41 -1.32
C PRO A 205 -2.25 22.95 -1.28
N LEU A 206 -2.21 22.36 -0.08
CA LEU A 206 -2.51 20.96 0.17
C LEU A 206 -3.86 20.79 0.86
N GLU A 207 -4.50 19.67 0.59
CA GLU A 207 -5.69 19.19 1.29
C GLU A 207 -5.50 17.75 1.73
N VAL A 208 -6.04 17.40 2.90
CA VAL A 208 -6.03 16.07 3.47
C VAL A 208 -7.42 15.46 3.35
N PHE A 209 -7.49 14.21 2.93
CA PHE A 209 -8.75 13.46 2.84
C PHE A 209 -9.08 12.79 4.17
N HIS A 210 -10.27 13.03 4.67
CA HIS A 210 -10.80 12.37 5.84
C HIS A 210 -11.72 11.22 5.39
N ALA A 211 -11.19 10.01 5.38
CA ALA A 211 -11.86 8.83 4.83
C ALA A 211 -13.21 8.51 5.51
N PRO A 212 -13.38 8.59 6.86
CA PRO A 212 -14.65 8.33 7.51
C PRO A 212 -15.80 9.23 7.05
N THR A 213 -15.53 10.52 6.81
CA THR A 213 -16.56 11.49 6.35
C THR A 213 -16.54 11.69 4.84
N ARG A 214 -15.53 11.16 4.13
CA ARG A 214 -15.30 11.35 2.69
C ARG A 214 -15.18 12.83 2.29
N THR A 215 -14.54 13.63 3.13
CA THR A 215 -14.37 15.07 2.91
C THR A 215 -12.90 15.46 2.83
N TRP A 216 -12.63 16.53 2.11
CA TRP A 216 -11.33 17.15 2.03
C TRP A 216 -11.26 18.36 2.96
N SER A 217 -10.20 18.46 3.75
CA SER A 217 -9.90 19.61 4.60
C SER A 217 -8.61 20.29 4.15
N LYS A 218 -8.56 21.62 4.26
CA LYS A 218 -7.33 22.38 4.00
C LYS A 218 -6.28 22.00 5.03
N ALA A 219 -5.03 21.83 4.58
CA ALA A 219 -3.90 21.71 5.48
C ALA A 219 -3.68 23.01 6.28
N SER A 220 -3.13 22.90 7.48
CA SER A 220 -2.81 24.04 8.35
C SER A 220 -1.81 25.00 7.73
N GLY A 221 -0.86 24.49 6.94
CA GLY A 221 0.09 25.29 6.15
C GLY A 221 -0.31 25.37 4.68
N ARG A 222 0.09 26.46 3.99
CA ARG A 222 -0.27 26.67 2.57
C ARG A 222 0.19 25.51 1.67
N ASN A 223 1.46 25.12 1.77
CA ASN A 223 2.09 24.10 0.92
C ASN A 223 2.68 22.93 1.73
N ARG A 224 2.29 22.81 2.97
CA ARG A 224 2.76 21.77 3.91
C ARG A 224 1.61 21.24 4.75
N VAL A 225 1.74 20.01 5.18
CA VAL A 225 0.79 19.36 6.09
C VAL A 225 1.55 18.46 7.05
N GLU A 226 1.25 18.58 8.33
CA GLU A 226 1.70 17.66 9.36
C GLU A 226 0.66 16.55 9.52
N LEU A 227 1.11 15.33 9.59
CA LEU A 227 0.31 14.13 9.68
C LEU A 227 0.75 13.29 10.88
N ASP A 228 -0.20 12.99 11.74
CA ASP A 228 -0.05 11.97 12.77
C ASP A 228 -0.54 10.63 12.22
N LEU A 229 0.40 9.74 11.94
CA LEU A 229 0.12 8.44 11.33
C LEU A 229 0.21 7.34 12.39
N PRO A 230 -0.86 6.58 12.62
CA PRO A 230 -0.80 5.44 13.54
C PRO A 230 0.13 4.34 12.99
N PRO A 231 0.48 3.33 13.79
CA PRO A 231 1.29 2.21 13.34
C PRO A 231 0.71 1.54 12.09
N GLY A 232 1.51 1.46 11.02
CA GLY A 232 1.11 0.93 9.72
C GLY A 232 0.06 1.76 8.97
N GLY A 233 -0.30 2.93 9.48
CA GLY A 233 -1.38 3.75 8.93
C GLY A 233 -0.94 4.67 7.81
N GLY A 234 -1.93 5.28 7.15
CA GLY A 234 -1.64 6.21 6.07
C GLY A 234 -2.73 7.28 5.91
N ALA A 235 -2.41 8.27 5.10
CA ALA A 235 -3.29 9.38 4.75
C ALA A 235 -3.23 9.69 3.26
N LEU A 236 -4.33 10.18 2.68
CA LEU A 236 -4.36 10.69 1.32
C LEU A 236 -4.30 12.22 1.33
N ILE A 237 -3.38 12.77 0.56
CA ILE A 237 -3.20 14.21 0.36
C ILE A 237 -3.38 14.53 -1.12
N ARG A 238 -3.89 15.71 -1.42
CA ARG A 238 -3.89 16.25 -2.78
C ARG A 238 -3.41 17.69 -2.84
N LEU A 239 -2.96 18.09 -4.02
CA LEU A 239 -2.83 19.48 -4.38
C LEU A 239 -4.23 20.05 -4.62
N LYS A 240 -4.54 21.14 -3.94
CA LYS A 240 -5.76 21.91 -4.21
C LYS A 240 -5.72 22.43 -5.64
N LYS A 241 -6.81 22.26 -6.37
CA LYS A 241 -7.02 22.85 -7.69
C LYS A 241 -7.23 24.35 -7.59
#